data_8daefea2cb7c1adb3a3736514f1ca311
#
_entry.id   8daefea2cb7c1adb3a3736514f1ca311
#
_cell.length_a   1.000
_cell.length_b   1.000
_cell.length_c   1.000
_cell.angle_alpha   90.00
_cell.angle_beta   90.00
_cell.angle_gamma   90.00
#
_symmetry.space_group_name_H-M   'P 1'
#
loop_
_entity.id
_entity.type
_entity.pdbx_description
1 polymer ?
#
loop_
_entity_poly.entity_id
_entity_poly.type
_entity_poly.pdbx_seq_one_letter_code
_entity_poly.pdbx_strand_id
1 'polypeptide(L)'
;MKKIILFSPNGYIGGFVKKRIQENEDVLLHVMTRDSNPEQYQEDYDILIYSASITSARHETAEKYVQDNVVTAVKIVDFCKVHHIKKIIYLSSDEIYGELHADMVTAKTIMVNPNLYAITKCLAEKIVMESGIAYYILRLPGVVGRKWGETFIYRLMSEIRDHKQIELYNLDRKFNNILHIDDLTRFIEILCNCEDKNKNEIFLLGNTEKIELEKIAFYMKKLYHSNSRIINIEAVDKRYFTLDVTKAVEYGYSSKKIFTIIDELYRIQG
;
A
#
# COMPACT_ATOMS: atom_id res chain seq x y z
N MET A 1 -4.15 11.39 -25.58
CA MET A 1 -3.76 10.11 -24.95
C MET A 1 -2.66 10.38 -23.94
N LYS A 2 -2.85 10.00 -22.68
CA LYS A 2 -1.88 10.20 -21.60
C LYS A 2 -0.82 9.12 -21.63
N LYS A 3 0.46 9.47 -21.49
CA LYS A 3 1.58 8.52 -21.50
C LYS A 3 2.05 8.22 -20.10
N ILE A 4 1.97 6.97 -19.69
CA ILE A 4 2.28 6.51 -18.33
C ILE A 4 3.38 5.44 -18.39
N ILE A 5 4.37 5.54 -17.49
CA ILE A 5 5.31 4.46 -17.21
C ILE A 5 4.90 3.78 -15.89
N LEU A 6 4.81 2.46 -15.89
CA LEU A 6 4.69 1.65 -14.69
C LEU A 6 6.02 0.95 -14.40
N PHE A 7 6.69 1.35 -13.32
CA PHE A 7 7.88 0.66 -12.84
C PHE A 7 7.52 -0.51 -11.94
N SER A 8 8.10 -1.70 -12.23
CA SER A 8 7.86 -2.99 -11.56
C SER A 8 6.45 -3.58 -11.79
N PRO A 9 6.09 -3.86 -13.06
CA PRO A 9 4.78 -4.42 -13.42
C PRO A 9 4.57 -5.87 -12.98
N ASN A 10 5.64 -6.59 -12.60
CA ASN A 10 5.61 -8.02 -12.28
C ASN A 10 5.34 -8.33 -10.79
N GLY A 11 5.34 -7.31 -9.93
CA GLY A 11 4.97 -7.43 -8.52
C GLY A 11 3.47 -7.63 -8.34
N TYR A 12 3.03 -8.04 -7.13
CA TYR A 12 1.61 -8.22 -6.84
C TYR A 12 0.79 -6.97 -7.18
N ILE A 13 1.12 -5.83 -6.59
CA ILE A 13 0.39 -4.58 -6.86
C ILE A 13 0.61 -4.12 -8.31
N GLY A 14 1.86 -4.14 -8.80
CA GLY A 14 2.20 -3.70 -10.16
C GLY A 14 1.43 -4.44 -11.24
N GLY A 15 1.22 -5.76 -11.09
CA GLY A 15 0.45 -6.56 -12.04
C GLY A 15 -1.02 -6.14 -12.13
N PHE A 16 -1.65 -5.83 -11.00
CA PHE A 16 -3.03 -5.34 -10.98
C PHE A 16 -3.14 -3.90 -11.48
N VAL A 17 -2.18 -3.03 -11.15
CA VAL A 17 -2.11 -1.67 -11.71
C VAL A 17 -1.96 -1.72 -13.22
N LYS A 18 -1.04 -2.57 -13.73
CA LYS A 18 -0.86 -2.78 -15.17
C LYS A 18 -2.18 -3.12 -15.85
N LYS A 19 -2.87 -4.16 -15.34
CA LYS A 19 -4.15 -4.60 -15.90
C LYS A 19 -5.16 -3.46 -15.91
N ARG A 20 -5.33 -2.76 -14.79
CA ARG A 20 -6.31 -1.69 -14.64
C ARG A 20 -6.05 -0.52 -15.60
N ILE A 21 -4.81 -0.08 -15.72
CA ILE A 21 -4.45 1.06 -16.58
C ILE A 21 -4.57 0.69 -18.07
N GLN A 22 -4.26 -0.55 -18.44
CA GLN A 22 -4.40 -1.03 -19.82
C GLN A 22 -5.85 -1.13 -20.32
N GLU A 23 -6.84 -1.20 -19.40
CA GLU A 23 -8.26 -1.19 -19.75
C GLU A 23 -8.75 0.21 -20.18
N ASN A 24 -7.94 1.26 -20.00
CA ASN A 24 -8.28 2.64 -20.38
C ASN A 24 -7.66 2.97 -21.75
N GLU A 25 -8.51 3.11 -22.79
CA GLU A 25 -8.10 3.38 -24.18
C GLU A 25 -7.43 4.77 -24.36
N ASP A 26 -7.66 5.71 -23.43
CA ASP A 26 -7.03 7.05 -23.46
C ASP A 26 -5.62 7.08 -22.87
N VAL A 27 -5.08 5.92 -22.44
CA VAL A 27 -3.76 5.79 -21.82
C VAL A 27 -2.84 4.92 -22.66
N LEU A 28 -1.66 5.44 -22.99
CA LEU A 28 -0.53 4.64 -23.48
C LEU A 28 0.33 4.22 -22.27
N LEU A 29 0.29 2.94 -21.93
CA LEU A 29 1.06 2.38 -20.82
C LEU A 29 2.35 1.73 -21.32
N HIS A 30 3.49 2.26 -20.87
CA HIS A 30 4.78 1.61 -20.98
C HIS A 30 5.14 0.94 -19.64
N VAL A 31 5.82 -0.19 -19.69
CA VAL A 31 6.28 -0.91 -18.51
C VAL A 31 7.79 -0.88 -18.41
N MET A 32 8.30 -0.70 -17.19
CA MET A 32 9.72 -0.66 -16.90
C MET A 32 10.04 -1.64 -15.75
N THR A 33 11.12 -2.36 -15.91
CA THR A 33 11.70 -3.23 -14.85
C THR A 33 13.08 -2.70 -14.45
N ARG A 34 13.72 -3.32 -13.47
CA ARG A 34 15.11 -2.96 -13.08
C ARG A 34 16.12 -3.22 -14.19
N ASP A 35 15.84 -4.20 -15.04
CA ASP A 35 16.72 -4.64 -16.13
C ASP A 35 16.39 -3.96 -17.47
N SER A 36 15.42 -3.06 -17.50
CA SER A 36 15.06 -2.33 -18.71
C SER A 36 16.18 -1.35 -19.09
N ASN A 37 16.52 -1.30 -20.40
CA ASN A 37 17.43 -0.28 -20.90
C ASN A 37 16.72 1.08 -20.91
N PRO A 38 17.21 2.12 -20.19
CA PRO A 38 16.59 3.45 -20.18
C PRO A 38 16.46 4.08 -21.59
N GLU A 39 17.38 3.79 -22.50
CA GLU A 39 17.42 4.36 -23.85
C GLU A 39 16.21 3.97 -24.73
N GLN A 40 15.48 2.90 -24.36
CA GLN A 40 14.27 2.51 -25.11
C GLN A 40 13.08 3.44 -24.87
N TYR A 41 13.15 4.32 -23.86
CA TYR A 41 12.09 5.26 -23.50
C TYR A 41 12.42 6.64 -24.07
N GLN A 42 12.17 6.84 -25.37
CA GLN A 42 12.56 8.08 -26.10
C GLN A 42 11.46 9.13 -26.14
N GLU A 43 10.32 8.91 -25.47
CA GLU A 43 9.17 9.80 -25.49
C GLU A 43 9.05 10.59 -24.18
N ASP A 44 8.36 11.73 -24.22
CA ASP A 44 7.92 12.43 -23.02
C ASP A 44 6.76 11.68 -22.37
N TYR A 45 6.81 11.52 -21.04
CA TYR A 45 5.78 10.84 -20.27
C TYR A 45 5.13 11.80 -19.27
N ASP A 46 3.82 11.62 -19.05
CA ASP A 46 3.09 12.44 -18.11
C ASP A 46 3.29 11.96 -16.67
N ILE A 47 3.28 10.64 -16.45
CA ILE A 47 3.29 10.05 -15.09
C ILE A 47 4.19 8.83 -15.06
N LEU A 48 4.95 8.69 -13.96
CA LEU A 48 5.58 7.43 -13.58
C LEU A 48 4.90 6.89 -12.32
N ILE A 49 4.38 5.66 -12.39
CA ILE A 49 3.87 4.91 -11.24
C ILE A 49 5.00 4.02 -10.71
N TYR A 50 5.47 4.31 -9.50
CA TYR A 50 6.57 3.59 -8.85
C TYR A 50 6.02 2.59 -7.83
N SER A 51 5.86 1.33 -8.27
CA SER A 51 5.27 0.26 -7.44
C SER A 51 6.28 -0.74 -6.87
N ALA A 52 7.58 -0.56 -7.15
CA ALA A 52 8.62 -1.46 -6.66
C ALA A 52 8.94 -1.24 -5.18
N SER A 53 9.06 -2.34 -4.45
CA SER A 53 9.59 -2.37 -3.09
C SER A 53 9.90 -3.82 -2.68
N ILE A 54 10.95 -4.02 -1.88
CA ILE A 54 11.05 -5.21 -1.03
C ILE A 54 10.35 -4.87 0.28
N THR A 55 9.42 -5.73 0.71
CA THR A 55 8.61 -5.54 1.91
C THR A 55 9.28 -6.12 3.16
N SER A 56 8.85 -5.68 4.34
CA SER A 56 9.32 -6.20 5.64
C SER A 56 9.15 -7.72 5.79
N ALA A 57 8.09 -8.30 5.20
CA ALA A 57 7.83 -9.74 5.22
C ALA A 57 8.92 -10.60 4.54
N ARG A 58 9.78 -9.98 3.72
CA ARG A 58 10.91 -10.69 3.08
C ARG A 58 12.09 -10.97 4.00
N HIS A 59 12.18 -10.27 5.15
CA HIS A 59 13.28 -10.42 6.12
C HIS A 59 14.69 -10.37 5.48
N GLU A 60 14.88 -9.43 4.56
CA GLU A 60 16.13 -9.28 3.79
C GLU A 60 17.24 -8.58 4.59
N THR A 61 18.45 -8.59 4.06
CA THR A 61 19.58 -7.87 4.64
C THR A 61 19.43 -6.35 4.52
N ALA A 62 20.12 -5.59 5.38
CA ALA A 62 20.15 -4.13 5.32
C ALA A 62 20.57 -3.61 3.95
N GLU A 63 21.64 -4.21 3.40
CA GLU A 63 22.16 -3.88 2.08
C GLU A 63 21.09 -4.04 0.99
N LYS A 64 20.34 -5.14 1.03
CA LYS A 64 19.29 -5.44 0.07
C LYS A 64 18.13 -4.42 0.17
N TYR A 65 17.71 -4.04 1.37
CA TYR A 65 16.71 -2.99 1.56
C TYR A 65 17.19 -1.64 1.02
N VAL A 66 18.44 -1.25 1.30
CA VAL A 66 19.01 0.00 0.79
C VAL A 66 19.09 -0.03 -0.73
N GLN A 67 19.63 -1.10 -1.31
CA GLN A 67 19.77 -1.23 -2.76
C GLN A 67 18.42 -1.17 -3.48
N ASP A 68 17.43 -1.91 -2.99
CA ASP A 68 16.18 -2.09 -3.70
C ASP A 68 15.17 -0.96 -3.44
N ASN A 69 15.19 -0.31 -2.28
CA ASN A 69 14.25 0.75 -1.96
C ASN A 69 14.85 2.15 -2.15
N VAL A 70 16.12 2.36 -1.78
CA VAL A 70 16.73 3.71 -1.78
C VAL A 70 17.48 3.97 -3.08
N VAL A 71 18.44 3.12 -3.43
CA VAL A 71 19.24 3.31 -4.66
C VAL A 71 18.34 3.26 -5.90
N THR A 72 17.34 2.38 -5.90
CA THR A 72 16.34 2.34 -6.97
C THR A 72 15.53 3.64 -7.03
N ALA A 73 15.16 4.24 -5.89
CA ALA A 73 14.43 5.51 -5.87
C ALA A 73 15.26 6.65 -6.49
N VAL A 74 16.57 6.73 -6.18
CA VAL A 74 17.48 7.69 -6.82
C VAL A 74 17.47 7.51 -8.33
N LYS A 75 17.71 6.29 -8.83
CA LYS A 75 17.73 5.98 -10.27
C LYS A 75 16.42 6.33 -10.97
N ILE A 76 15.28 6.07 -10.31
CA ILE A 76 13.96 6.40 -10.88
C ILE A 76 13.75 7.91 -10.94
N VAL A 77 14.15 8.66 -9.92
CA VAL A 77 14.07 10.12 -9.93
C VAL A 77 14.97 10.71 -11.03
N ASP A 78 16.20 10.21 -11.18
CA ASP A 78 17.10 10.67 -12.25
C ASP A 78 16.52 10.35 -13.63
N PHE A 79 15.98 9.16 -13.82
CA PHE A 79 15.24 8.80 -15.05
C PHE A 79 14.09 9.77 -15.31
N CYS A 80 13.28 10.09 -14.30
CA CYS A 80 12.17 11.03 -14.43
C CYS A 80 12.62 12.43 -14.86
N LYS A 81 13.76 12.89 -14.36
CA LYS A 81 14.33 14.19 -14.77
C LYS A 81 14.79 14.18 -16.22
N VAL A 82 15.50 13.13 -16.66
CA VAL A 82 15.98 12.97 -18.04
C VAL A 82 14.83 12.92 -19.04
N HIS A 83 13.73 12.23 -18.69
CA HIS A 83 12.57 12.05 -19.57
C HIS A 83 11.43 13.05 -19.29
N HIS A 84 11.71 14.15 -18.60
CA HIS A 84 10.77 15.25 -18.34
C HIS A 84 9.41 14.78 -17.79
N ILE A 85 9.41 13.72 -16.95
CA ILE A 85 8.19 13.18 -16.34
C ILE A 85 7.58 14.21 -15.40
N LYS A 86 6.30 14.51 -15.60
CA LYS A 86 5.61 15.60 -14.89
C LYS A 86 5.20 15.23 -13.46
N LYS A 87 4.94 13.93 -13.22
CA LYS A 87 4.46 13.45 -11.90
C LYS A 87 4.92 12.04 -11.57
N ILE A 88 5.27 11.82 -10.31
CA ILE A 88 5.57 10.49 -9.74
C ILE A 88 4.42 10.09 -8.81
N ILE A 89 3.83 8.91 -9.02
CA ILE A 89 2.94 8.24 -8.04
C ILE A 89 3.76 7.15 -7.36
N TYR A 90 4.15 7.39 -6.10
CA TYR A 90 5.01 6.49 -5.33
C TYR A 90 4.22 5.68 -4.31
N LEU A 91 4.32 4.35 -4.37
CA LEU A 91 3.70 3.47 -3.39
C LEU A 91 4.62 3.27 -2.18
N SER A 92 4.26 3.89 -1.07
CA SER A 92 4.94 3.80 0.22
C SER A 92 4.20 2.84 1.17
N SER A 93 4.46 2.91 2.47
CA SER A 93 3.89 2.00 3.47
C SER A 93 3.49 2.75 4.75
N ASP A 94 2.46 2.27 5.45
CA ASP A 94 2.11 2.72 6.79
C ASP A 94 3.10 2.25 7.86
N GLU A 95 3.98 1.30 7.55
CA GLU A 95 5.03 0.84 8.45
C GLU A 95 6.02 1.95 8.83
N ILE A 96 6.09 3.05 8.04
CA ILE A 96 6.93 4.20 8.37
C ILE A 96 6.60 4.83 9.73
N TYR A 97 5.37 4.68 10.23
CA TYR A 97 5.00 5.18 11.55
C TYR A 97 5.64 4.38 12.70
N GLY A 98 6.17 3.18 12.39
CA GLY A 98 6.89 2.35 13.36
C GLY A 98 6.02 1.83 14.49
N GLU A 99 6.53 1.88 15.72
CA GLU A 99 5.90 1.35 16.93
C GLU A 99 4.94 2.35 17.60
N LEU A 100 4.40 3.29 16.84
CA LEU A 100 3.50 4.30 17.35
C LEU A 100 2.21 3.68 17.91
N HIS A 101 1.79 4.15 19.08
CA HIS A 101 0.48 3.90 19.67
C HIS A 101 -0.33 5.20 19.69
N ALA A 102 -1.36 5.28 18.86
CA ALA A 102 -2.21 6.46 18.70
C ALA A 102 -3.59 6.07 18.18
N ASP A 103 -4.62 6.85 18.45
CA ASP A 103 -5.96 6.58 17.92
C ASP A 103 -6.01 6.69 16.40
N MET A 104 -5.29 7.67 15.84
CA MET A 104 -5.26 7.92 14.40
C MET A 104 -3.95 8.57 13.97
N VAL A 105 -3.44 8.18 12.80
CA VAL A 105 -2.29 8.82 12.15
C VAL A 105 -2.71 9.57 10.91
N THR A 106 -1.99 10.66 10.65
CA THR A 106 -2.11 11.52 9.47
C THR A 106 -0.80 11.55 8.70
N ALA A 107 -0.77 12.18 7.54
CA ALA A 107 0.47 12.38 6.77
C ALA A 107 1.56 13.15 7.56
N LYS A 108 1.16 13.93 8.58
CA LYS A 108 2.06 14.76 9.40
C LYS A 108 2.48 14.09 10.72
N THR A 109 1.96 12.91 11.03
CA THR A 109 2.28 12.20 12.26
C THR A 109 3.76 11.78 12.25
N ILE A 110 4.43 11.98 13.40
CA ILE A 110 5.84 11.60 13.58
C ILE A 110 6.01 10.08 13.54
N MET A 111 7.19 9.64 13.12
CA MET A 111 7.59 8.23 13.15
C MET A 111 8.20 7.89 14.50
N VAL A 112 7.88 6.69 15.02
CA VAL A 112 8.39 6.21 16.31
C VAL A 112 9.07 4.86 16.07
N ASN A 113 10.38 4.78 16.24
CA ASN A 113 11.19 3.58 16.12
C ASN A 113 10.82 2.70 14.89
N PRO A 114 10.84 3.25 13.65
CA PRO A 114 10.53 2.48 12.46
C PRO A 114 11.58 1.40 12.22
N ASN A 115 11.15 0.23 11.74
CA ASN A 115 12.07 -0.83 11.35
C ASN A 115 12.89 -0.44 10.11
N LEU A 116 13.91 -1.25 9.77
CA LEU A 116 14.82 -0.96 8.66
C LEU A 116 14.10 -0.78 7.32
N TYR A 117 13.12 -1.63 7.01
CA TYR A 117 12.29 -1.48 5.81
C TYR A 117 11.59 -0.10 5.80
N ALA A 118 10.95 0.26 6.90
CA ALA A 118 10.23 1.51 7.04
C ALA A 118 11.17 2.73 6.88
N ILE A 119 12.39 2.67 7.44
CA ILE A 119 13.42 3.70 7.26
C ILE A 119 13.76 3.87 5.77
N THR A 120 13.97 2.76 5.03
CA THR A 120 14.27 2.85 3.59
C THR A 120 13.12 3.37 2.76
N LYS A 121 11.86 3.06 3.13
CA LYS A 121 10.67 3.64 2.50
C LYS A 121 10.57 5.14 2.76
N CYS A 122 10.83 5.55 4.00
CA CYS A 122 10.84 6.96 4.39
C CYS A 122 11.90 7.75 3.62
N LEU A 123 13.12 7.20 3.48
CA LEU A 123 14.19 7.83 2.71
C LEU A 123 13.81 7.95 1.22
N ALA A 124 13.18 6.91 0.65
CA ALA A 124 12.68 6.96 -0.73
C ALA A 124 11.56 8.00 -0.91
N GLU A 125 10.64 8.17 0.07
CA GLU A 125 9.68 9.30 0.06
C GLU A 125 10.41 10.64 -0.01
N LYS A 126 11.45 10.85 0.81
CA LYS A 126 12.24 12.09 0.82
C LYS A 126 12.92 12.34 -0.52
N ILE A 127 13.53 11.33 -1.14
CA ILE A 127 14.14 11.44 -2.45
C ILE A 127 13.12 11.90 -3.50
N VAL A 128 11.91 11.34 -3.49
CA VAL A 128 10.82 11.73 -4.39
C VAL A 128 10.36 13.17 -4.08
N MET A 129 10.15 13.52 -2.81
CA MET A 129 9.69 14.85 -2.38
C MET A 129 10.67 15.97 -2.76
N GLU A 130 11.97 15.70 -2.69
CA GLU A 130 13.04 16.68 -2.97
C GLU A 130 13.49 16.65 -4.44
N SER A 131 12.86 15.82 -5.29
CA SER A 131 13.22 15.68 -6.71
C SER A 131 12.97 16.95 -7.55
N GLY A 132 12.06 17.82 -7.12
CA GLY A 132 11.52 18.94 -7.91
C GLY A 132 10.40 18.51 -8.87
N ILE A 133 10.03 17.22 -8.92
CA ILE A 133 8.94 16.67 -9.74
C ILE A 133 7.69 16.61 -8.87
N ALA A 134 6.52 16.95 -9.43
CA ALA A 134 5.26 16.79 -8.70
C ALA A 134 5.03 15.32 -8.28
N TYR A 135 4.43 15.09 -7.11
CA TYR A 135 4.28 13.74 -6.60
C TYR A 135 2.94 13.47 -5.91
N TYR A 136 2.53 12.23 -5.97
CA TYR A 136 1.56 11.61 -5.07
C TYR A 136 2.24 10.45 -4.35
N ILE A 137 2.30 10.49 -3.02
CA ILE A 137 2.82 9.41 -2.19
C ILE A 137 1.63 8.69 -1.55
N LEU A 138 1.53 7.38 -1.76
CA LEU A 138 0.47 6.55 -1.21
C LEU A 138 1.06 5.67 -0.09
N ARG A 139 0.74 5.97 1.18
CA ARG A 139 1.12 5.15 2.33
C ARG A 139 0.08 4.05 2.50
N LEU A 140 0.49 2.82 2.20
CA LEU A 140 -0.38 1.66 2.10
C LEU A 140 -0.29 0.81 3.37
N PRO A 141 -1.42 0.32 3.92
CA PRO A 141 -1.44 -0.78 4.88
C PRO A 141 -1.28 -2.12 4.15
N GLY A 142 -1.56 -3.21 4.84
CA GLY A 142 -1.64 -4.53 4.22
C GLY A 142 -2.66 -4.57 3.06
N VAL A 143 -2.18 -4.83 1.84
CA VAL A 143 -3.01 -4.95 0.65
C VAL A 143 -3.48 -6.39 0.48
N VAL A 144 -4.79 -6.57 0.31
CA VAL A 144 -5.46 -7.87 0.20
C VAL A 144 -6.30 -7.97 -1.07
N GLY A 145 -6.71 -9.19 -1.45
CA GLY A 145 -7.64 -9.48 -2.55
C GLY A 145 -7.07 -10.49 -3.54
N ARG A 146 -7.85 -10.93 -4.47
CA ARG A 146 -7.64 -11.80 -5.65
C ARG A 146 -6.52 -12.86 -5.61
N LYS A 147 -5.56 -12.79 -4.72
CA LYS A 147 -4.49 -13.74 -4.49
C LYS A 147 -4.14 -13.75 -3.02
N TRP A 148 -3.99 -14.92 -2.45
CA TRP A 148 -3.57 -15.08 -1.06
C TRP A 148 -2.18 -14.47 -0.81
N GLY A 149 -1.97 -13.86 0.36
CA GLY A 149 -0.73 -13.17 0.72
C GLY A 149 -0.36 -13.33 2.20
N GLU A 150 0.55 -12.51 2.67
CA GLU A 150 1.18 -12.61 4.00
C GLU A 150 0.80 -11.44 4.94
N THR A 151 -0.31 -10.75 4.69
CA THR A 151 -0.75 -9.66 5.57
C THR A 151 -1.36 -10.18 6.88
N PHE A 152 -1.50 -9.27 7.86
CA PHE A 152 -2.16 -9.58 9.13
C PHE A 152 -3.53 -10.25 8.94
N ILE A 153 -4.34 -9.78 8.01
CA ILE A 153 -5.68 -10.32 7.75
C ILE A 153 -5.60 -11.77 7.23
N TYR A 154 -4.70 -12.07 6.30
CA TYR A 154 -4.53 -13.45 5.80
C TYR A 154 -4.06 -14.39 6.89
N ARG A 155 -3.11 -13.94 7.73
CA ARG A 155 -2.64 -14.73 8.88
C ARG A 155 -3.79 -15.01 9.84
N LEU A 156 -4.56 -13.99 10.23
CA LEU A 156 -5.69 -14.13 11.14
C LEU A 156 -6.75 -15.10 10.58
N MET A 157 -7.09 -14.98 9.30
CA MET A 157 -8.02 -15.90 8.63
C MET A 157 -7.50 -17.34 8.63
N SER A 158 -6.21 -17.55 8.35
CA SER A 158 -5.59 -18.88 8.36
C SER A 158 -5.59 -19.49 9.75
N GLU A 159 -5.23 -18.75 10.78
CA GLU A 159 -5.23 -19.22 12.17
C GLU A 159 -6.64 -19.58 12.65
N ILE A 160 -7.66 -18.79 12.27
CA ILE A 160 -9.07 -19.06 12.56
C ILE A 160 -9.54 -20.31 11.81
N ARG A 161 -9.25 -20.45 10.51
CA ARG A 161 -9.57 -21.62 9.73
C ARG A 161 -8.99 -22.91 10.35
N ASP A 162 -7.76 -22.83 10.81
CA ASP A 162 -7.03 -23.95 11.38
C ASP A 162 -7.38 -24.20 12.87
N HIS A 163 -8.42 -23.57 13.40
CA HIS A 163 -8.92 -23.70 14.78
C HIS A 163 -7.86 -23.42 15.86
N LYS A 164 -6.87 -22.57 15.60
CA LYS A 164 -5.79 -22.25 16.52
C LYS A 164 -6.26 -21.35 17.66
N GLN A 165 -5.57 -21.40 18.80
CA GLN A 165 -5.63 -20.34 19.78
C GLN A 165 -4.91 -19.10 19.22
N ILE A 166 -5.54 -17.93 19.33
CA ILE A 166 -5.08 -16.70 18.71
C ILE A 166 -4.96 -15.63 19.78
N GLU A 167 -3.82 -15.00 19.86
CA GLU A 167 -3.58 -13.85 20.73
C GLU A 167 -3.60 -12.57 19.88
N LEU A 168 -4.51 -11.66 20.22
CA LEU A 168 -4.65 -10.37 19.56
C LEU A 168 -4.44 -9.23 20.54
N TYR A 169 -3.70 -8.24 20.10
CA TYR A 169 -3.52 -6.98 20.82
C TYR A 169 -4.60 -5.98 20.39
N ASN A 170 -5.06 -5.16 21.34
CA ASN A 170 -5.99 -4.06 21.06
C ASN A 170 -7.30 -4.54 20.39
N LEU A 171 -7.84 -5.66 20.86
CA LEU A 171 -9.02 -6.31 20.28
C LEU A 171 -10.27 -5.41 20.29
N ASP A 172 -10.41 -4.58 21.33
CA ASP A 172 -11.48 -3.61 21.54
C ASP A 172 -11.34 -2.34 20.68
N ARG A 173 -10.17 -2.16 20.04
CA ARG A 173 -9.86 -0.96 19.27
C ARG A 173 -10.33 -1.05 17.83
N LYS A 174 -10.59 0.11 17.25
CA LYS A 174 -10.99 0.22 15.84
C LYS A 174 -9.83 -0.10 14.91
N PHE A 175 -10.14 -0.74 13.79
CA PHE A 175 -9.21 -1.19 12.77
C PHE A 175 -9.70 -0.73 11.40
N ASN A 176 -8.81 -0.17 10.60
CA ASN A 176 -9.04 0.15 9.19
C ASN A 176 -7.77 -0.06 8.32
N ASN A 177 -6.74 -0.70 8.86
CA ASN A 177 -5.46 -0.95 8.20
C ASN A 177 -5.57 -2.13 7.23
N ILE A 178 -6.57 -2.11 6.38
CA ILE A 178 -6.86 -3.08 5.32
C ILE A 178 -7.23 -2.34 4.04
N LEU A 179 -6.64 -2.74 2.92
CA LEU A 179 -6.85 -2.14 1.61
C LEU A 179 -7.06 -3.23 0.57
N HIS A 180 -8.22 -3.21 -0.13
CA HIS A 180 -8.44 -4.15 -1.22
C HIS A 180 -7.70 -3.70 -2.49
N ILE A 181 -7.11 -4.64 -3.22
CA ILE A 181 -6.31 -4.35 -4.42
C ILE A 181 -7.11 -3.61 -5.50
N ASP A 182 -8.41 -3.92 -5.66
CA ASP A 182 -9.26 -3.24 -6.63
C ASP A 182 -9.51 -1.78 -6.25
N ASP A 183 -9.62 -1.48 -4.94
CA ASP A 183 -9.80 -0.11 -4.45
C ASP A 183 -8.53 0.71 -4.64
N LEU A 184 -7.36 0.11 -4.39
CA LEU A 184 -6.06 0.73 -4.65
C LEU A 184 -5.88 1.06 -6.13
N THR A 185 -6.11 0.09 -7.02
CA THR A 185 -5.89 0.29 -8.46
C THR A 185 -6.86 1.29 -9.06
N ARG A 186 -8.12 1.30 -8.61
CA ARG A 186 -9.10 2.32 -8.97
C ARG A 186 -8.66 3.72 -8.53
N PHE A 187 -8.13 3.85 -7.31
CA PHE A 187 -7.66 5.15 -6.84
C PHE A 187 -6.41 5.64 -7.61
N ILE A 188 -5.47 4.75 -7.93
CA ILE A 188 -4.33 5.09 -8.79
C ILE A 188 -4.81 5.59 -10.16
N GLU A 189 -5.81 4.95 -10.77
CA GLU A 189 -6.40 5.39 -12.03
C GLU A 189 -7.04 6.79 -11.91
N ILE A 190 -7.78 7.06 -10.82
CA ILE A 190 -8.33 8.39 -10.52
C ILE A 190 -7.21 9.43 -10.45
N LEU A 191 -6.12 9.13 -9.72
CA LEU A 191 -4.97 10.02 -9.58
C LEU A 191 -4.24 10.25 -10.91
N CYS A 192 -4.18 9.24 -11.78
CA CYS A 192 -3.65 9.41 -13.13
C CYS A 192 -4.49 10.38 -13.97
N ASN A 193 -5.79 10.47 -13.72
CA ASN A 193 -6.71 11.34 -14.45
C ASN A 193 -6.93 12.71 -13.77
N CYS A 194 -6.39 12.92 -12.59
CA CYS A 194 -6.48 14.20 -11.90
C CYS A 194 -5.78 15.32 -12.70
N GLU A 195 -6.48 16.40 -12.98
CA GLU A 195 -5.98 17.53 -13.79
C GLU A 195 -4.94 18.38 -13.07
N ASP A 196 -4.92 18.35 -11.73
CA ASP A 196 -4.03 19.17 -10.90
C ASP A 196 -2.58 18.61 -10.94
N LYS A 197 -1.90 18.87 -12.06
CA LYS A 197 -0.60 18.28 -12.40
C LYS A 197 0.55 18.73 -11.47
N ASN A 198 0.41 19.86 -10.79
CA ASN A 198 1.50 20.47 -10.01
C ASN A 198 1.35 20.30 -8.50
N LYS A 199 0.35 19.56 -8.03
CA LYS A 199 0.08 19.40 -6.61
C LYS A 199 0.84 18.22 -6.03
N ASN A 200 1.48 18.47 -4.90
CA ASN A 200 2.18 17.47 -4.11
C ASN A 200 1.27 17.03 -2.96
N GLU A 201 0.98 15.72 -2.87
CA GLU A 201 0.12 15.19 -1.81
C GLU A 201 0.65 13.85 -1.28
N ILE A 202 0.37 13.62 0.00
CA ILE A 202 0.60 12.33 0.66
C ILE A 202 -0.75 11.80 1.12
N PHE A 203 -1.13 10.63 0.61
CA PHE A 203 -2.37 9.95 0.95
C PHE A 203 -2.10 8.75 1.86
N LEU A 204 -2.84 8.67 2.95
CA LEU A 204 -2.96 7.43 3.70
C LEU A 204 -4.14 6.67 3.12
N LEU A 205 -3.92 5.41 2.78
CA LEU A 205 -4.97 4.53 2.28
C LEU A 205 -5.25 3.44 3.31
N GLY A 206 -6.52 3.14 3.47
CA GLY A 206 -7.03 2.13 4.37
C GLY A 206 -8.52 2.00 4.14
N ASN A 207 -9.22 1.24 4.95
CA ASN A 207 -10.66 1.18 4.81
C ASN A 207 -11.32 2.48 5.30
N THR A 208 -12.36 2.92 4.60
CA THR A 208 -13.15 4.11 5.01
C THR A 208 -14.01 3.81 6.25
N GLU A 209 -14.33 2.52 6.50
CA GLU A 209 -14.96 2.07 7.74
C GLU A 209 -13.90 1.79 8.81
N LYS A 210 -14.22 2.10 10.07
CA LYS A 210 -13.41 1.77 11.25
C LYS A 210 -14.22 0.86 12.15
N ILE A 211 -13.88 -0.43 12.18
CA ILE A 211 -14.61 -1.48 12.93
C ILE A 211 -13.69 -2.04 13.99
N GLU A 212 -14.22 -2.36 15.17
CA GLU A 212 -13.46 -3.01 16.24
C GLU A 212 -12.88 -4.35 15.74
N LEU A 213 -11.61 -4.60 16.03
CA LEU A 213 -10.92 -5.82 15.60
C LEU A 213 -11.63 -7.08 16.10
N GLU A 214 -12.25 -7.01 17.28
CA GLU A 214 -13.08 -8.08 17.82
C GLU A 214 -14.21 -8.49 16.88
N LYS A 215 -14.95 -7.53 16.34
CA LYS A 215 -16.06 -7.80 15.42
C LYS A 215 -15.59 -8.47 14.13
N ILE A 216 -14.41 -8.05 13.64
CA ILE A 216 -13.78 -8.65 12.46
C ILE A 216 -13.41 -10.11 12.75
N ALA A 217 -12.74 -10.36 13.88
CA ALA A 217 -12.31 -11.70 14.26
C ALA A 217 -13.49 -12.66 14.50
N PHE A 218 -14.53 -12.20 15.18
CA PHE A 218 -15.76 -13.01 15.39
C PHE A 218 -16.51 -13.27 14.08
N TYR A 219 -16.55 -12.32 13.17
CA TYR A 219 -17.12 -12.54 11.84
C TYR A 219 -16.39 -13.65 11.09
N MET A 220 -15.05 -13.61 11.08
CA MET A 220 -14.23 -14.66 10.48
C MET A 220 -14.47 -16.03 11.15
N LYS A 221 -14.55 -16.09 12.50
CA LYS A 221 -14.89 -17.33 13.20
C LYS A 221 -16.22 -17.92 12.74
N LYS A 222 -17.23 -17.08 12.55
CA LYS A 222 -18.55 -17.51 12.05
C LYS A 222 -18.46 -18.07 10.64
N LEU A 223 -17.71 -17.41 9.74
CA LEU A 223 -17.53 -17.88 8.36
C LEU A 223 -16.87 -19.25 8.28
N TYR A 224 -15.84 -19.49 9.09
CA TYR A 224 -15.11 -20.76 9.11
C TYR A 224 -15.72 -21.81 10.04
N HIS A 225 -16.86 -21.55 10.69
CA HIS A 225 -17.39 -22.39 11.76
C HIS A 225 -16.34 -22.79 12.79
N SER A 226 -15.43 -21.84 13.11
CA SER A 226 -14.24 -22.11 13.90
C SER A 226 -14.52 -22.05 15.41
N ASN A 227 -13.91 -22.98 16.14
CA ASN A 227 -13.87 -22.98 17.60
C ASN A 227 -12.62 -22.30 18.17
N SER A 228 -11.84 -21.60 17.37
CA SER A 228 -10.65 -20.84 17.80
C SER A 228 -10.94 -20.02 19.05
N ARG A 229 -10.04 -20.11 20.04
CA ARG A 229 -10.07 -19.25 21.21
C ARG A 229 -9.31 -17.98 20.90
N ILE A 230 -10.00 -16.83 20.94
CA ILE A 230 -9.37 -15.51 20.80
C ILE A 230 -9.10 -14.95 22.19
N ILE A 231 -7.86 -14.62 22.46
CA ILE A 231 -7.40 -14.05 23.75
C ILE A 231 -7.01 -12.60 23.47
N ASN A 232 -7.62 -11.68 24.19
CA ASN A 232 -7.19 -10.29 24.18
C ASN A 232 -5.95 -10.14 25.09
N ILE A 233 -4.87 -9.67 24.51
CA ILE A 233 -3.65 -9.30 25.25
C ILE A 233 -3.64 -7.78 25.39
N GLU A 234 -3.79 -7.32 26.62
CA GLU A 234 -3.63 -5.90 26.91
C GLU A 234 -2.15 -5.52 26.80
N ALA A 235 -1.86 -4.64 25.86
CA ALA A 235 -0.50 -4.15 25.63
C ALA A 235 -0.55 -2.69 25.15
N VAL A 236 -0.31 -1.79 26.10
CA VAL A 236 -0.28 -0.33 25.89
C VAL A 236 0.92 0.10 25.03
N ASP A 237 1.94 -0.74 24.92
CA ASP A 237 3.20 -0.50 24.22
C ASP A 237 3.23 -1.08 22.79
N LYS A 238 2.19 -1.80 22.39
CA LYS A 238 2.12 -2.38 21.03
C LYS A 238 1.61 -1.39 20.02
N ARG A 239 2.17 -1.46 18.84
CA ARG A 239 1.74 -0.66 17.69
C ARG A 239 0.23 -0.72 17.52
N TYR A 240 -0.40 0.45 17.56
CA TYR A 240 -1.80 0.62 17.27
C TYR A 240 -2.05 1.99 16.66
N PHE A 241 -2.76 2.06 15.58
CA PHE A 241 -3.37 3.28 15.04
C PHE A 241 -4.38 2.95 13.94
N THR A 242 -5.31 3.87 13.70
CA THR A 242 -6.11 3.90 12.48
C THR A 242 -5.52 4.93 11.51
N LEU A 243 -5.81 4.77 10.22
CA LEU A 243 -5.35 5.65 9.15
C LEU A 243 -6.40 6.73 8.88
N ASP A 244 -5.97 7.99 8.79
CA ASP A 244 -6.82 9.08 8.32
C ASP A 244 -6.85 9.07 6.78
N VAL A 245 -7.95 8.57 6.24
CA VAL A 245 -8.17 8.47 4.78
C VAL A 245 -8.92 9.67 4.19
N THR A 246 -9.21 10.69 5.01
CA THR A 246 -10.04 11.84 4.61
C THR A 246 -9.52 12.50 3.34
N LYS A 247 -8.21 12.75 3.28
CA LYS A 247 -7.59 13.36 2.09
C LYS A 247 -7.75 12.52 0.84
N ALA A 248 -7.64 11.20 0.94
CA ALA A 248 -7.85 10.31 -0.21
C ALA A 248 -9.32 10.34 -0.67
N VAL A 249 -10.28 10.37 0.29
CA VAL A 249 -11.72 10.47 -0.02
C VAL A 249 -12.03 11.77 -0.74
N GLU A 250 -11.44 12.91 -0.35
CA GLU A 250 -11.58 14.20 -1.07
C GLU A 250 -11.13 14.09 -2.54
N TYR A 251 -10.21 13.18 -2.86
CA TYR A 251 -9.71 12.92 -4.22
C TYR A 251 -10.47 11.78 -4.93
N GLY A 252 -11.60 11.31 -4.37
CA GLY A 252 -12.45 10.29 -4.97
C GLY A 252 -12.13 8.85 -4.57
N TYR A 253 -11.27 8.63 -3.54
CA TYR A 253 -11.06 7.30 -2.98
C TYR A 253 -12.32 6.79 -2.31
N SER A 254 -12.63 5.52 -2.55
CA SER A 254 -13.66 4.78 -1.81
C SER A 254 -13.20 3.34 -1.61
N SER A 255 -13.59 2.71 -0.51
CA SER A 255 -13.27 1.32 -0.23
C SER A 255 -14.51 0.43 -0.21
N LYS A 256 -14.33 -0.85 -0.50
CA LYS A 256 -15.30 -1.90 -0.18
C LYS A 256 -15.49 -1.94 1.34
N LYS A 257 -16.64 -2.41 1.79
CA LYS A 257 -16.87 -2.67 3.24
C LYS A 257 -15.95 -3.78 3.74
N ILE A 258 -15.48 -3.69 4.98
CA ILE A 258 -14.53 -4.66 5.57
C ILE A 258 -15.07 -6.09 5.48
N PHE A 259 -16.34 -6.31 5.83
CA PHE A 259 -16.94 -7.65 5.77
C PHE A 259 -17.08 -8.17 4.35
N THR A 260 -17.36 -7.31 3.36
CA THR A 260 -17.35 -7.69 1.95
C THR A 260 -15.95 -8.16 1.50
N ILE A 261 -14.90 -7.45 1.93
CA ILE A 261 -13.52 -7.86 1.65
C ILE A 261 -13.26 -9.26 2.25
N ILE A 262 -13.65 -9.49 3.50
CA ILE A 262 -13.47 -10.77 4.19
C ILE A 262 -14.20 -11.90 3.45
N ASP A 263 -15.44 -11.67 3.00
CA ASP A 263 -16.22 -12.64 2.22
C ASP A 263 -15.54 -12.99 0.88
N GLU A 264 -15.00 -11.98 0.19
CA GLU A 264 -14.23 -12.22 -1.05
C GLU A 264 -12.98 -13.05 -0.78
N LEU A 265 -12.23 -12.75 0.29
CA LEU A 265 -11.03 -13.50 0.68
C LEU A 265 -11.36 -14.94 1.09
N TYR A 266 -12.47 -15.16 1.80
CA TYR A 266 -12.95 -16.49 2.17
C TYR A 266 -13.20 -17.37 0.94
N ARG A 267 -13.84 -16.80 -0.10
CA ARG A 267 -14.12 -17.53 -1.37
C ARG A 267 -12.85 -17.86 -2.17
N ILE A 268 -11.77 -17.14 -1.98
CA ILE A 268 -10.48 -17.41 -2.66
C ILE A 268 -9.77 -18.61 -2.03
N GLN A 269 -10.07 -18.93 -0.76
CA GLN A 269 -9.47 -20.07 -0.06
C GLN A 269 -10.15 -21.43 -0.35
N GLY A 270 -11.42 -21.41 -0.73
CA GLY A 270 -12.18 -22.59 -1.11
C GLY A 270 -12.03 -22.93 -2.56
#